data_406eaef92b9bf61c8865ba52344e76c7
#
_entry.id   406eaef92b9bf61c8865ba52344e76c7
#
_cell.length_a   1.000
_cell.length_b   1.000
_cell.length_c   1.000
_cell.angle_alpha   90.00
_cell.angle_beta   90.00
_cell.angle_gamma   90.00
#
_symmetry.space_group_name_H-M   'P 1'
#
loop_
_entity.id
_entity.type
_entity.pdbx_description
1 polymer ?
#
loop_
_entity_poly.entity_id
_entity_poly.type
_entity_poly.pdbx_seq_one_letter_code
_entity_poly.pdbx_strand_id
1 'polypeptide(L)'
;MGRTIRLSSQTRAVLFAFLERASQWRYGYDLSRETDLKAGTLYPILMRLSNAGWLEARWEEPSSPGRPPRHMYRLTQDGRAGARAATKDAPARTRSTRPIYNEV
;
A
#
# COMPACT_ATOMS: atom_id res chain seq x y z
N MET A 1 20.55 6.62 8.56
CA MET A 1 19.47 6.82 9.24
C MET A 1 18.27 7.12 8.45
N GLY A 2 17.35 6.40 8.51
CA GLY A 2 16.18 6.59 7.74
C GLY A 2 15.21 7.56 8.37
N ARG A 3 14.22 7.97 7.62
CA ARG A 3 13.18 8.77 8.14
C ARG A 3 12.29 7.98 9.02
N THR A 4 11.76 8.64 10.04
CA THR A 4 10.77 8.02 10.89
C THR A 4 9.41 8.12 10.23
N ILE A 5 8.74 7.00 10.11
CA ILE A 5 7.42 6.97 9.54
C ILE A 5 6.44 6.53 10.61
N ARG A 6 5.37 7.28 10.74
CA ARG A 6 4.35 6.93 11.68
C ARG A 6 3.66 5.65 11.22
N LEU A 7 3.67 4.65 12.06
CA LEU A 7 3.13 3.34 11.71
C LEU A 7 1.81 3.07 12.41
N SER A 8 0.80 3.79 11.99
CA SER A 8 -0.53 3.51 12.48
C SER A 8 -1.00 2.16 11.93
N SER A 9 -2.06 1.64 12.48
CA SER A 9 -2.60 0.38 11.97
C SER A 9 -3.01 0.52 10.51
N GLN A 10 -3.48 1.69 10.13
CA GLN A 10 -3.86 1.92 8.74
C GLN A 10 -2.64 1.92 7.83
N THR A 11 -1.55 2.54 8.25
CA THR A 11 -0.33 2.51 7.46
C THR A 11 0.19 1.09 7.32
N ARG A 12 0.13 0.32 8.39
CA ARG A 12 0.56 -1.08 8.31
C ARG A 12 -0.30 -1.89 7.35
N ALA A 13 -1.60 -1.62 7.33
CA ALA A 13 -2.49 -2.31 6.40
C ALA A 13 -2.09 -2.00 4.96
N VAL A 14 -1.74 -0.76 4.68
CA VAL A 14 -1.31 -0.37 3.34
C VAL A 14 0.00 -1.07 2.98
N LEU A 15 0.95 -1.09 3.91
CA LEU A 15 2.23 -1.74 3.65
C LEU A 15 2.06 -3.24 3.43
N PHE A 16 1.19 -3.85 4.20
CA PHE A 16 0.92 -5.27 4.04
C PHE A 16 0.32 -5.56 2.67
N ALA A 17 -0.61 -4.72 2.22
CA ALA A 17 -1.21 -4.90 0.91
C ALA A 17 -0.16 -4.82 -0.20
N PHE A 18 0.79 -3.89 -0.06
CA PHE A 18 1.88 -3.81 -1.04
C PHE A 18 2.76 -5.06 -1.01
N LEU A 19 3.05 -5.57 0.19
CA LEU A 19 3.93 -6.72 0.29
C LEU A 19 3.36 -7.96 -0.35
N GLU A 20 2.04 -8.07 -0.39
CA GLU A 20 1.43 -9.24 -1.02
C GLU A 20 1.74 -9.32 -2.50
N ARG A 21 2.09 -8.21 -3.12
CA ARG A 21 2.48 -8.18 -4.52
C ARG A 21 3.62 -7.19 -4.67
N ALA A 22 4.71 -7.47 -3.99
CA ALA A 22 5.76 -6.51 -3.74
C ALA A 22 6.40 -5.92 -4.99
N SER A 23 6.43 -6.65 -6.08
CA SER A 23 7.07 -6.16 -7.29
C SER A 23 6.10 -5.55 -8.28
N GLN A 24 4.82 -5.55 -7.97
CA GLN A 24 3.83 -5.07 -8.91
C GLN A 24 3.44 -3.62 -8.64
N TRP A 25 3.10 -2.94 -9.72
CA TRP A 25 2.50 -1.62 -9.59
C TRP A 25 1.07 -1.78 -9.12
N ARG A 26 0.67 -0.96 -8.17
CA ARG A 26 -0.66 -1.04 -7.59
C ARG A 26 -1.39 0.27 -7.76
N TYR A 27 -2.66 0.20 -8.07
CA TYR A 27 -3.48 1.39 -8.22
C TYR A 27 -4.12 1.77 -6.89
N GLY A 28 -4.30 3.07 -6.70
CA GLY A 28 -4.96 3.53 -5.48
C GLY A 28 -6.32 2.90 -5.28
N TYR A 29 -7.08 2.76 -6.36
CA TYR A 29 -8.40 2.16 -6.25
C TYR A 29 -8.35 0.74 -5.68
N ASP A 30 -7.42 -0.06 -6.18
CA ASP A 30 -7.29 -1.43 -5.69
C ASP A 30 -6.82 -1.46 -4.25
N LEU A 31 -5.90 -0.57 -3.89
CA LEU A 31 -5.44 -0.49 -2.52
C LEU A 31 -6.56 -0.08 -1.58
N SER A 32 -7.40 0.84 -2.02
CA SER A 32 -8.55 1.26 -1.23
C SER A 32 -9.47 0.08 -0.95
N ARG A 33 -9.70 -0.72 -1.96
CA ARG A 33 -10.56 -1.89 -1.78
C ARG A 33 -9.93 -2.95 -0.88
N GLU A 34 -8.64 -3.19 -1.06
CA GLU A 34 -7.97 -4.23 -0.28
C GLU A 34 -7.81 -3.87 1.17
N THR A 35 -7.58 -2.58 1.45
CA THR A 35 -7.38 -2.13 2.81
C THR A 35 -8.65 -1.64 3.47
N ASP A 36 -9.71 -1.48 2.69
CA ASP A 36 -10.97 -0.93 3.16
C ASP A 36 -10.80 0.49 3.68
N LEU A 37 -9.83 1.20 3.15
CA LEU A 37 -9.61 2.59 3.50
C LEU A 37 -10.14 3.50 2.41
N LYS A 38 -10.83 4.54 2.82
CA LYS A 38 -11.33 5.51 1.86
C LYS A 38 -10.22 6.38 1.35
N ALA A 39 -10.43 6.99 0.20
CA ALA A 39 -9.42 7.79 -0.44
C ALA A 39 -8.86 8.87 0.47
N GLY A 40 -9.71 9.51 1.25
CA GLY A 40 -9.25 10.58 2.15
C GLY A 40 -8.29 10.10 3.22
N THR A 41 -8.31 8.82 3.53
CA THR A 41 -7.36 8.23 4.48
C THR A 41 -6.18 7.63 3.74
N LEU A 42 -6.45 6.96 2.64
CA LEU A 42 -5.42 6.23 1.93
C LEU A 42 -4.38 7.14 1.27
N TYR A 43 -4.83 8.16 0.55
CA TYR A 43 -3.88 8.95 -0.23
C TYR A 43 -2.89 9.73 0.61
N PRO A 44 -3.26 10.28 1.77
CA PRO A 44 -2.23 10.87 2.64
C PRO A 44 -1.17 9.87 3.09
N ILE A 45 -1.57 8.61 3.30
CA ILE A 45 -0.60 7.57 3.65
C ILE A 45 0.33 7.31 2.49
N LEU A 46 -0.22 7.17 1.28
CA LEU A 46 0.59 6.94 0.10
C LEU A 46 1.58 8.09 -0.12
N MET A 47 1.13 9.31 0.12
CA MET A 47 1.99 10.45 -0.05
C MET A 47 3.14 10.46 0.96
N ARG A 48 2.85 10.14 2.22
CA ARG A 48 3.90 10.07 3.22
C ARG A 48 4.91 8.99 2.90
N LEU A 49 4.44 7.83 2.45
CA LEU A 49 5.35 6.74 2.10
C LEU A 49 6.19 7.10 0.89
N SER A 50 5.59 7.77 -0.08
CA SER A 50 6.35 8.22 -1.26
C SER A 50 7.40 9.24 -0.86
N ASN A 51 7.05 10.19 -0.01
CA ASN A 51 7.99 11.21 0.42
C ASN A 51 9.13 10.64 1.24
N ALA A 52 8.89 9.53 1.92
CA ALA A 52 9.93 8.87 2.68
C ALA A 52 10.80 7.95 1.85
N GLY A 53 10.49 7.82 0.57
CA GLY A 53 11.28 6.97 -0.31
C GLY A 53 10.90 5.51 -0.27
N TRP A 54 9.75 5.20 0.33
CA TRP A 54 9.30 3.81 0.43
C TRP A 54 8.46 3.40 -0.77
N LEU A 55 7.89 4.36 -1.51
CA LEU A 55 7.10 4.07 -2.69
C LEU A 55 7.61 4.86 -3.88
N GLU A 56 7.57 4.24 -5.05
CA GLU A 56 7.67 4.93 -6.31
C GLU A 56 6.26 5.22 -6.78
N ALA A 57 6.06 6.34 -7.41
CA ALA A 57 4.77 6.71 -7.96
C ALA A 57 4.92 7.00 -9.44
N ARG A 58 3.93 6.66 -10.22
CA ARG A 58 3.99 6.81 -11.65
C ARG A 58 2.60 6.94 -12.22
N TRP A 59 2.46 7.69 -13.29
CA TRP A 59 1.20 7.79 -13.99
C TRP A 59 1.16 6.76 -15.09
N GLU A 60 0.06 6.03 -15.17
CA GLU A 60 -0.13 5.10 -16.25
C GLU A 60 -0.80 5.82 -17.40
N GLU A 61 -0.27 5.65 -18.61
CA GLU A 61 -0.88 6.24 -19.78
C GLU A 61 -2.24 5.61 -20.04
N PRO A 62 -3.23 6.40 -20.39
CA PRO A 62 -4.53 5.82 -20.69
C PRO A 62 -4.44 4.91 -21.91
N SER A 63 -5.15 3.80 -21.84
CA SER A 63 -5.12 2.86 -22.93
C SER A 63 -6.05 3.26 -24.09
N SER A 64 -6.91 4.22 -23.87
CA SER A 64 -7.76 4.71 -24.94
C SER A 64 -8.07 6.18 -24.71
N PRO A 65 -8.39 6.89 -25.79
CA PRO A 65 -8.66 8.32 -25.67
C PRO A 65 -9.83 8.58 -24.73
N GLY A 66 -9.73 9.66 -24.01
CA GLY A 66 -10.80 10.07 -23.12
C GLY A 66 -10.77 9.46 -21.75
N ARG A 67 -9.89 8.50 -21.51
CA ARG A 67 -9.75 7.94 -20.17
C ARG A 67 -8.71 8.71 -19.40
N PRO A 68 -8.96 9.01 -18.13
CA PRO A 68 -7.96 9.71 -17.33
C PRO A 68 -6.77 8.79 -17.03
N PRO A 69 -5.59 9.35 -16.94
CA PRO A 69 -4.44 8.54 -16.50
C PRO A 69 -4.65 8.09 -15.08
N ARG A 70 -4.09 6.97 -14.73
CA ARG A 70 -4.20 6.44 -13.39
C ARG A 70 -2.86 6.49 -12.68
N HIS A 71 -2.92 6.83 -11.40
CA HIS A 71 -1.73 6.89 -10.58
C HIS A 71 -1.47 5.51 -9.99
N MET A 72 -0.24 5.05 -10.09
CA MET A 72 0.09 3.74 -9.54
C MET A 72 1.34 3.84 -8.70
N TYR A 73 1.51 2.87 -7.82
CA TYR A 73 2.54 2.89 -6.79
C TYR A 73 3.19 1.52 -6.66
N ARG A 74 4.44 1.52 -6.26
CA ARG A 74 5.18 0.28 -6.04
C ARG A 74 6.20 0.50 -4.94
N LEU A 75 6.45 -0.53 -4.13
CA LEU A 75 7.47 -0.42 -3.10
C LEU A 75 8.85 -0.30 -3.73
N THR A 76 9.65 0.61 -3.18
CA THR A 76 11.07 0.65 -3.50
C THR A 76 11.76 -0.45 -2.72
N GLN A 77 13.05 -0.63 -2.95
CA GLN A 77 13.82 -1.58 -2.16
C GLN A 77 13.79 -1.20 -0.68
N ASP A 78 13.98 0.08 -0.37
CA ASP A 78 13.87 0.55 0.99
C ASP A 78 12.48 0.33 1.55
N GLY A 79 11.47 0.54 0.70
CA GLY A 79 10.10 0.33 1.12
C GLY A 79 9.82 -1.12 1.46
N ARG A 80 10.37 -2.06 0.68
CA ARG A 80 10.19 -3.46 1.00
C ARG A 80 10.79 -3.82 2.35
N ALA A 81 12.01 -3.35 2.59
CA ALA A 81 12.67 -3.63 3.86
C ALA A 81 11.90 -3.02 5.01
N GLY A 82 11.49 -1.76 4.84
CA GLY A 82 10.73 -1.10 5.90
C GLY A 82 9.38 -1.72 6.14
N ALA A 83 8.70 -2.13 5.06
CA ALA A 83 7.39 -2.74 5.18
C ALA A 83 7.48 -4.09 5.89
N ARG A 84 8.51 -4.88 5.55
CA ARG A 84 8.69 -6.16 6.23
C ARG A 84 8.96 -5.97 7.70
N ALA A 85 9.81 -5.00 8.05
CA ALA A 85 10.10 -4.73 9.44
C ALA A 85 8.86 -4.23 10.17
N ALA A 86 8.06 -3.40 9.52
CA ALA A 86 6.89 -2.82 10.15
C ALA A 86 5.78 -3.84 10.36
N THR A 87 5.72 -4.86 9.51
CA THR A 87 4.62 -5.83 9.56
C THR A 87 5.03 -7.18 10.11
N LYS A 88 6.31 -7.37 10.41
CA LYS A 88 6.73 -8.68 10.86
C LYS A 88 6.10 -9.08 12.17
N ASP A 89 5.75 -8.12 13.00
CA ASP A 89 5.08 -8.39 14.24
C ASP A 89 3.57 -8.37 14.07
N ALA A 90 3.10 -8.14 12.86
CA ALA A 90 1.68 -8.15 12.64
C ALA A 90 1.19 -9.54 12.93
N PRO A 91 0.17 -9.66 13.73
CA PRO A 91 -0.30 -10.98 14.07
C PRO A 91 -0.78 -11.73 12.85
N ALA A 92 -0.55 -13.02 12.86
CA ALA A 92 -1.05 -13.84 11.79
C ALA A 92 -2.54 -13.67 11.61
N ARG A 93 -3.22 -13.36 12.68
CA ARG A 93 -4.65 -13.17 12.59
C ARG A 93 -5.04 -12.09 11.60
N THR A 94 -4.15 -11.16 11.31
CA THR A 94 -4.46 -10.14 10.35
C THR A 94 -4.76 -10.75 9.02
N ARG A 95 -4.08 -11.82 8.69
CA ARG A 95 -4.35 -12.48 7.45
C ARG A 95 -5.51 -13.42 7.56
N SER A 96 -5.63 -14.07 8.68
CA SER A 96 -6.68 -15.05 8.81
C SER A 96 -8.04 -14.41 8.93
N THR A 97 -8.10 -13.17 9.26
CA THR A 97 -9.41 -12.57 9.35
C THR A 97 -10.02 -12.36 8.01
N ARG A 98 -9.28 -12.58 7.06
CA ARG A 98 -9.88 -12.52 5.84
C ARG A 98 -10.41 -13.71 5.56
N PRO A 99 -10.52 -14.18 6.03
CA PRO A 99 -11.07 -15.26 5.77
C PRO A 99 -11.97 -15.71 6.48
N ILE A 100 -11.82 -15.36 6.98
CA ILE A 100 -12.36 -15.67 7.36
C ILE A 100 -13.22 -15.38 7.33
N TYR A 101 -13.49 -14.76 7.21
CA TYR A 101 -14.07 -14.49 7.15
C TYR A 101 -14.52 -14.75 6.71
N ASN A 102 -14.66 -14.82 6.69
CA ASN A 102 -14.98 -15.11 6.37
C ASN A 102 -15.18 -15.59 6.26
N GLU A 103 -15.20 -15.78 6.49
CA GLU A 103 -15.37 -16.30 6.46
C GLU A 103 -15.49 -16.48 6.33
N VAL A 104 -15.70 -16.43 6.36
CA VAL A 104 -15.73 -16.67 6.33
C VAL A 104 -15.82 -16.66 6.33
#